data_e3fe3d29170681c027ce30e3380ae82c
#
_entry.id   e3fe3d29170681c027ce30e3380ae82c
#
_cell.length_a   1.000
_cell.length_b   1.000
_cell.length_c   1.000
_cell.angle_alpha   90.00
_cell.angle_beta   90.00
_cell.angle_gamma   90.00
#
_symmetry.space_group_name_H-M   'P 1'
#
loop_
_entity.id
_entity.type
_entity.pdbx_description
1 polymer ?
#
loop_
_entity_poly.entity_id
_entity_poly.type
_entity_poly.pdbx_seq_one_letter_code
_entity_poly.pdbx_strand_id
1 'polypeptide(L)'
;VNDVPSFTVGSDESISEDGGLQTVTGWATGISTGPSDESSQTLTFNISGVNGSLFALEPSVSSSGELTYTPADDAHGSDTITVTLSDNGGTANGGVDTSVPQTFTITISPVADTPSITDATTLEDTQSLTGLVISRNAVDGEEVTHFKVTDITNGSLYQNDGTIQISDGDFITYTEGNAGLKFSPSGDFNGTASFKLQASLSSADGGLGGAEVTASIAVTAVNDVPSFTVGSDESISED
;
A
#
# COMPACT_ATOMS: atom_id res chain seq x y z
N VAL A 1 -53.97 -6.76 2.22
CA VAL A 1 -52.86 -7.53 1.61
C VAL A 1 -51.60 -6.71 1.79
N ASN A 2 -50.50 -7.34 2.20
CA ASN A 2 -49.24 -6.65 2.39
C ASN A 2 -48.64 -6.26 1.03
N ASP A 3 -48.30 -5.00 0.88
CA ASP A 3 -47.64 -4.47 -0.31
C ASP A 3 -46.10 -4.52 -0.18
N VAL A 4 -45.40 -4.55 -1.32
CA VAL A 4 -43.95 -4.71 -1.33
C VAL A 4 -43.25 -3.46 -0.78
N PRO A 5 -42.32 -3.60 0.19
CA PRO A 5 -41.49 -2.47 0.64
C PRO A 5 -40.53 -2.03 -0.44
N SER A 6 -40.11 -0.78 -0.37
CA SER A 6 -39.24 -0.19 -1.38
C SER A 6 -38.17 0.71 -0.77
N PHE A 7 -37.06 0.84 -1.50
CA PHE A 7 -35.97 1.78 -1.21
C PHE A 7 -35.17 2.09 -2.48
N THR A 8 -34.33 3.09 -2.42
CA THR A 8 -33.33 3.40 -3.43
C THR A 8 -31.95 3.09 -2.83
N VAL A 9 -31.21 2.19 -3.48
CA VAL A 9 -29.84 1.84 -3.07
C VAL A 9 -28.90 3.05 -3.23
N GLY A 10 -27.91 3.17 -2.35
CA GLY A 10 -26.87 4.17 -2.44
C GLY A 10 -25.84 3.90 -3.53
N SER A 11 -24.88 4.80 -3.64
CA SER A 11 -23.76 4.65 -4.57
C SER A 11 -22.83 3.52 -4.14
N ASP A 12 -22.01 3.05 -5.09
CA ASP A 12 -20.83 2.23 -4.81
C ASP A 12 -19.87 2.99 -3.89
N GLU A 13 -19.14 2.24 -3.05
CA GLU A 13 -18.20 2.78 -2.08
C GLU A 13 -16.75 2.41 -2.46
N SER A 14 -15.81 3.27 -2.10
CA SER A 14 -14.39 3.03 -2.29
C SER A 14 -13.60 3.52 -1.09
N ILE A 15 -12.71 2.67 -0.58
CA ILE A 15 -11.86 2.94 0.59
C ILE A 15 -10.51 2.28 0.38
N SER A 16 -9.46 2.76 1.04
CA SER A 16 -8.19 2.03 1.16
C SER A 16 -8.33 0.92 2.21
N GLU A 17 -7.59 -0.17 2.07
CA GLU A 17 -7.38 -1.10 3.19
C GLU A 17 -6.88 -0.30 4.39
N ASP A 18 -7.02 -0.82 5.59
CA ASP A 18 -6.72 -0.11 6.85
C ASP A 18 -7.55 1.17 7.09
N GLY A 19 -8.55 1.43 6.26
CA GLY A 19 -9.39 2.63 6.35
C GLY A 19 -10.31 2.70 7.57
N GLY A 20 -10.33 1.64 8.40
CA GLY A 20 -11.14 1.56 9.62
C GLY A 20 -12.65 1.55 9.37
N LEU A 21 -13.42 1.79 10.44
CA LEU A 21 -14.88 1.78 10.37
C LEU A 21 -15.42 2.87 9.43
N GLN A 22 -16.24 2.46 8.48
CA GLN A 22 -16.99 3.34 7.58
C GLN A 22 -18.44 3.45 8.05
N THR A 23 -18.98 4.66 7.98
CA THR A 23 -20.38 4.98 8.29
C THR A 23 -20.90 5.97 7.26
N VAL A 24 -21.78 5.50 6.39
CA VAL A 24 -22.36 6.31 5.29
C VAL A 24 -23.81 6.62 5.61
N THR A 25 -24.03 7.77 6.22
CA THR A 25 -25.37 8.23 6.61
C THR A 25 -26.24 8.53 5.40
N GLY A 26 -27.46 8.01 5.38
CA GLY A 26 -28.41 8.24 4.27
C GLY A 26 -27.99 7.54 2.99
N TRP A 27 -27.21 6.47 3.08
CA TRP A 27 -26.79 5.68 1.92
C TRP A 27 -28.02 5.10 1.19
N ALA A 28 -28.94 4.44 1.88
CA ALA A 28 -30.22 4.06 1.31
C ALA A 28 -31.27 5.17 1.54
N THR A 29 -32.05 5.48 0.52
CA THR A 29 -33.08 6.54 0.55
C THR A 29 -34.41 6.03 0.03
N GLY A 30 -35.48 6.85 0.12
CA GLY A 30 -36.83 6.46 -0.36
C GLY A 30 -37.38 5.22 0.34
N ILE A 31 -36.95 4.98 1.58
CA ILE A 31 -37.32 3.81 2.37
C ILE A 31 -38.81 3.88 2.74
N SER A 32 -39.58 2.88 2.34
CA SER A 32 -41.03 2.84 2.52
C SER A 32 -41.52 1.42 2.80
N THR A 33 -42.48 1.30 3.72
CA THR A 33 -43.22 0.05 3.99
C THR A 33 -44.24 -0.28 2.90
N GLY A 34 -44.61 0.71 2.05
CA GLY A 34 -45.74 0.62 1.10
C GLY A 34 -46.75 1.74 1.31
N PRO A 35 -48.03 1.52 1.11
CA PRO A 35 -49.12 2.48 1.35
C PRO A 35 -49.23 2.91 2.82
N SER A 36 -49.96 4.01 3.07
CA SER A 36 -50.00 4.66 4.39
C SER A 36 -50.65 3.77 5.50
N ASP A 37 -51.45 2.81 5.16
CA ASP A 37 -52.03 1.85 6.09
C ASP A 37 -51.03 0.80 6.61
N GLU A 38 -49.83 0.71 5.97
CA GLU A 38 -48.73 -0.15 6.39
C GLU A 38 -47.63 0.61 7.15
N SER A 39 -47.81 1.89 7.40
CA SER A 39 -46.80 2.76 8.03
C SER A 39 -46.34 2.35 9.44
N SER A 40 -47.08 1.44 10.10
CA SER A 40 -46.72 0.87 11.41
C SER A 40 -45.81 -0.36 11.33
N GLN A 41 -45.56 -0.87 10.14
CA GLN A 41 -44.68 -2.03 9.93
C GLN A 41 -43.21 -1.65 10.21
N THR A 42 -42.43 -2.67 10.61
CA THR A 42 -40.98 -2.52 10.85
C THR A 42 -40.22 -2.99 9.61
N LEU A 43 -39.16 -2.23 9.25
CA LEU A 43 -38.33 -2.50 8.12
C LEU A 43 -36.95 -3.05 8.53
N THR A 44 -36.48 -4.03 7.78
CA THR A 44 -35.18 -4.67 7.98
C THR A 44 -34.47 -4.80 6.64
N PHE A 45 -33.24 -4.28 6.54
CA PHE A 45 -32.38 -4.54 5.40
C PHE A 45 -31.70 -5.91 5.57
N ASN A 46 -31.68 -6.70 4.50
CA ASN A 46 -31.01 -7.99 4.45
C ASN A 46 -29.88 -7.89 3.43
N ILE A 47 -28.67 -8.21 3.88
CA ILE A 47 -27.44 -8.21 3.08
C ILE A 47 -27.07 -9.65 2.75
N SER A 48 -26.62 -9.91 1.54
CA SER A 48 -26.16 -11.22 1.08
C SER A 48 -25.10 -11.13 0.00
N GLY A 49 -24.37 -12.23 -0.23
CA GLY A 49 -23.32 -12.30 -1.24
C GLY A 49 -22.00 -11.68 -0.78
N VAL A 50 -21.82 -11.39 0.51
CA VAL A 50 -20.62 -10.76 1.05
C VAL A 50 -19.43 -11.72 1.02
N ASN A 51 -18.33 -11.27 0.48
CA ASN A 51 -17.03 -11.92 0.66
C ASN A 51 -16.42 -11.50 2.01
N GLY A 52 -16.72 -12.25 3.06
CA GLY A 52 -16.30 -11.94 4.42
C GLY A 52 -14.80 -11.84 4.65
N SER A 53 -13.95 -12.31 3.70
CA SER A 53 -12.49 -12.14 3.81
C SER A 53 -12.01 -10.71 3.57
N LEU A 54 -12.85 -9.86 2.96
CA LEU A 54 -12.53 -8.46 2.72
C LEU A 54 -12.92 -7.53 3.89
N PHE A 55 -13.64 -8.05 4.91
CA PHE A 55 -14.21 -7.23 5.96
C PHE A 55 -13.90 -7.78 7.35
N ALA A 56 -13.40 -6.90 8.24
CA ALA A 56 -13.34 -7.15 9.67
C ALA A 56 -14.74 -6.99 10.31
N LEU A 57 -15.56 -6.07 9.77
CA LEU A 57 -16.99 -5.94 10.05
C LEU A 57 -17.72 -5.94 8.70
N GLU A 58 -18.51 -6.98 8.47
CA GLU A 58 -19.29 -7.09 7.24
C GLU A 58 -20.27 -5.92 7.05
N PRO A 59 -20.57 -5.53 5.80
CA PRO A 59 -21.55 -4.49 5.51
C PRO A 59 -22.92 -4.76 6.12
N SER A 60 -23.48 -3.74 6.74
CA SER A 60 -24.84 -3.75 7.26
C SER A 60 -25.54 -2.43 7.01
N VAL A 61 -26.85 -2.45 6.80
CA VAL A 61 -27.68 -1.26 6.58
C VAL A 61 -28.72 -1.17 7.69
N SER A 62 -28.73 -0.05 8.40
CA SER A 62 -29.75 0.23 9.43
C SER A 62 -31.11 0.51 8.80
N SER A 63 -32.20 0.39 9.59
CA SER A 63 -33.55 0.73 9.12
C SER A 63 -33.73 2.20 8.71
N SER A 64 -32.79 3.08 9.07
CA SER A 64 -32.74 4.48 8.62
C SER A 64 -31.90 4.69 7.34
N GLY A 65 -31.34 3.62 6.77
CA GLY A 65 -30.57 3.68 5.53
C GLY A 65 -29.07 4.05 5.71
N GLU A 66 -28.54 3.91 6.92
CA GLU A 66 -27.10 4.10 7.16
C GLU A 66 -26.35 2.79 6.87
N LEU A 67 -25.36 2.84 5.99
CA LEU A 67 -24.46 1.73 5.70
C LEU A 67 -23.23 1.80 6.63
N THR A 68 -22.87 0.67 7.24
CA THR A 68 -21.65 0.53 8.04
C THR A 68 -20.87 -0.71 7.63
N TYR A 69 -19.54 -0.61 7.58
CA TYR A 69 -18.62 -1.72 7.33
C TYR A 69 -17.21 -1.34 7.79
N THR A 70 -16.34 -2.34 7.97
CA THR A 70 -14.91 -2.12 8.23
C THR A 70 -14.13 -3.06 7.33
N PRO A 71 -13.24 -2.56 6.45
CA PRO A 71 -12.29 -3.43 5.74
C PRO A 71 -11.50 -4.29 6.71
N ALA A 72 -11.11 -5.49 6.31
CA ALA A 72 -10.12 -6.26 7.05
C ALA A 72 -8.74 -5.64 6.80
N ASP A 73 -7.89 -5.71 7.81
CA ASP A 73 -6.51 -5.25 7.70
C ASP A 73 -5.81 -5.98 6.54
N ASP A 74 -5.03 -5.27 5.75
CA ASP A 74 -4.25 -5.80 4.62
C ASP A 74 -5.08 -6.55 3.55
N ALA A 75 -6.40 -6.32 3.47
CA ALA A 75 -7.28 -6.98 2.51
C ALA A 75 -7.82 -6.01 1.47
N HIS A 76 -7.47 -6.23 0.22
CA HIS A 76 -7.90 -5.40 -0.91
C HIS A 76 -8.66 -6.21 -1.98
N GLY A 77 -9.46 -5.52 -2.77
CA GLY A 77 -10.29 -6.11 -3.81
C GLY A 77 -11.65 -5.43 -3.94
N SER A 78 -12.57 -6.04 -4.67
CA SER A 78 -13.92 -5.53 -4.85
C SER A 78 -14.92 -6.62 -4.53
N ASP A 79 -16.02 -6.23 -3.88
CA ASP A 79 -17.14 -7.11 -3.59
C ASP A 79 -18.46 -6.49 -4.09
N THR A 80 -19.29 -7.29 -4.77
CA THR A 80 -20.61 -6.87 -5.23
C THR A 80 -21.68 -7.52 -4.35
N ILE A 81 -22.31 -6.70 -3.56
CA ILE A 81 -23.18 -7.08 -2.46
C ILE A 81 -24.64 -6.90 -2.86
N THR A 82 -25.48 -7.86 -2.52
CA THR A 82 -26.92 -7.80 -2.75
C THR A 82 -27.63 -7.34 -1.49
N VAL A 83 -28.58 -6.40 -1.64
CA VAL A 83 -29.41 -5.85 -0.56
C VAL A 83 -30.88 -5.94 -0.92
N THR A 84 -31.70 -6.37 0.05
CA THR A 84 -33.15 -6.34 0.00
C THR A 84 -33.71 -5.67 1.25
N LEU A 85 -34.91 -5.14 1.16
CA LEU A 85 -35.66 -4.57 2.27
C LEU A 85 -36.86 -5.46 2.57
N SER A 86 -37.04 -5.87 3.82
CA SER A 86 -38.20 -6.61 4.25
C SER A 86 -39.02 -5.83 5.28
N ASP A 87 -40.32 -5.98 5.23
CA ASP A 87 -41.25 -5.57 6.28
C ASP A 87 -41.76 -6.75 7.09
N ASN A 88 -42.59 -6.51 8.11
CA ASN A 88 -43.18 -7.55 8.97
C ASN A 88 -44.68 -7.80 8.68
N GLY A 89 -45.20 -7.36 7.53
CA GLY A 89 -46.58 -7.55 7.12
C GLY A 89 -46.90 -8.98 6.68
N GLY A 90 -45.86 -9.71 6.23
CA GLY A 90 -45.95 -11.11 5.84
C GLY A 90 -46.57 -11.35 4.46
N THR A 91 -46.66 -12.62 4.09
CA THR A 91 -47.07 -13.05 2.73
C THR A 91 -48.48 -13.60 2.63
N ALA A 92 -49.31 -13.44 3.67
CA ALA A 92 -50.69 -13.95 3.68
C ALA A 92 -51.54 -13.33 2.57
N ASN A 93 -52.44 -14.12 1.98
CA ASN A 93 -53.36 -13.73 0.91
C ASN A 93 -52.67 -13.13 -0.35
N GLY A 94 -51.42 -13.56 -0.62
CA GLY A 94 -50.65 -13.06 -1.75
C GLY A 94 -49.90 -11.76 -1.47
N GLY A 95 -49.69 -11.40 -0.21
CA GLY A 95 -48.84 -10.26 0.20
C GLY A 95 -47.37 -10.50 -0.16
N VAL A 96 -46.63 -9.41 -0.26
CA VAL A 96 -45.18 -9.42 -0.55
C VAL A 96 -44.47 -8.61 0.52
N ASP A 97 -43.59 -9.27 1.27
CA ASP A 97 -42.89 -8.71 2.42
C ASP A 97 -41.41 -8.37 2.14
N THR A 98 -40.96 -8.51 0.90
CA THR A 98 -39.56 -8.32 0.53
C THR A 98 -39.44 -7.60 -0.84
N SER A 99 -38.61 -6.57 -0.89
CA SER A 99 -38.34 -5.80 -2.10
C SER A 99 -37.61 -6.63 -3.16
N VAL A 100 -37.61 -6.12 -4.41
CA VAL A 100 -36.68 -6.64 -5.42
C VAL A 100 -35.24 -6.44 -4.96
N PRO A 101 -34.33 -7.42 -5.20
CA PRO A 101 -32.90 -7.26 -4.88
C PRO A 101 -32.27 -6.10 -5.66
N GLN A 102 -31.44 -5.35 -4.99
CA GLN A 102 -30.55 -4.34 -5.59
C GLN A 102 -29.10 -4.67 -5.23
N THR A 103 -28.14 -4.16 -5.99
CA THR A 103 -26.71 -4.42 -5.77
C THR A 103 -25.93 -3.13 -5.68
N PHE A 104 -24.83 -3.17 -4.93
CA PHE A 104 -23.81 -2.14 -4.89
C PHE A 104 -22.44 -2.81 -4.72
N THR A 105 -21.39 -2.06 -5.04
CA THR A 105 -20.01 -2.55 -4.94
C THR A 105 -19.25 -1.78 -3.88
N ILE A 106 -18.46 -2.49 -3.08
CA ILE A 106 -17.41 -1.90 -2.23
C ILE A 106 -16.07 -2.26 -2.83
N THR A 107 -15.25 -1.26 -3.15
CA THR A 107 -13.89 -1.44 -3.63
C THR A 107 -12.91 -1.03 -2.53
N ILE A 108 -12.05 -1.96 -2.11
CA ILE A 108 -10.98 -1.73 -1.16
C ILE A 108 -9.68 -1.68 -1.94
N SER A 109 -9.01 -0.53 -1.94
CA SER A 109 -7.76 -0.31 -2.68
C SER A 109 -6.56 -0.68 -1.83
N PRO A 110 -5.52 -1.34 -2.40
CA PRO A 110 -4.31 -1.66 -1.67
C PRO A 110 -3.53 -0.40 -1.27
N VAL A 111 -2.73 -0.53 -0.22
CA VAL A 111 -1.73 0.44 0.27
C VAL A 111 -0.42 -0.31 0.42
N ALA A 112 0.69 0.26 -0.05
CA ALA A 112 1.99 -0.36 0.18
C ALA A 112 2.41 -0.21 1.64
N ASP A 113 2.90 -1.28 2.24
CA ASP A 113 3.40 -1.32 3.62
C ASP A 113 4.91 -1.12 3.72
N THR A 114 5.40 -0.92 4.96
CA THR A 114 6.83 -0.70 5.22
C THR A 114 7.67 -1.89 4.76
N PRO A 115 8.56 -1.71 3.77
CA PRO A 115 9.41 -2.77 3.27
C PRO A 115 10.53 -3.12 4.25
N SER A 116 11.33 -4.12 3.92
CA SER A 116 12.58 -4.43 4.64
C SER A 116 13.77 -4.48 3.67
N ILE A 117 14.97 -4.19 4.21
CA ILE A 117 16.21 -4.29 3.45
C ILE A 117 17.33 -4.81 4.34
N THR A 118 18.22 -5.63 3.77
CA THR A 118 19.41 -6.10 4.47
C THR A 118 20.56 -5.09 4.32
N ASP A 119 21.36 -4.93 5.37
CA ASP A 119 22.58 -4.13 5.34
C ASP A 119 23.68 -4.78 4.51
N ALA A 120 24.73 -4.01 4.20
CA ALA A 120 25.93 -4.50 3.51
C ALA A 120 27.22 -4.04 4.18
N THR A 121 28.30 -4.70 3.79
CA THR A 121 29.67 -4.30 4.15
C THR A 121 30.54 -4.31 2.92
N THR A 122 31.52 -3.41 2.84
CA THR A 122 32.52 -3.39 1.78
C THR A 122 33.80 -2.73 2.29
N LEU A 123 34.88 -2.85 1.53
CA LEU A 123 36.09 -2.04 1.71
C LEU A 123 35.93 -0.72 0.98
N GLU A 124 36.66 0.33 1.40
CA GLU A 124 36.77 1.54 0.58
C GLU A 124 37.33 1.17 -0.81
N ASP A 125 37.00 1.97 -1.82
CA ASP A 125 37.36 1.76 -3.23
C ASP A 125 36.89 0.44 -3.86
N THR A 126 36.04 -0.32 -3.15
CA THR A 126 35.52 -1.61 -3.61
C THR A 126 34.00 -1.64 -3.60
N GLN A 127 33.40 -2.02 -4.73
CA GLN A 127 31.94 -2.20 -4.78
C GLN A 127 31.51 -3.39 -3.94
N SER A 128 30.40 -3.25 -3.19
CA SER A 128 29.82 -4.32 -2.37
C SER A 128 29.43 -5.53 -3.22
N LEU A 129 29.63 -6.74 -2.69
CA LEU A 129 29.32 -7.98 -3.41
C LEU A 129 27.98 -8.59 -2.99
N THR A 130 27.56 -8.41 -1.74
CA THR A 130 26.36 -9.02 -1.13
C THR A 130 25.64 -8.03 -0.24
N GLY A 131 24.42 -8.36 0.14
CA GLY A 131 23.55 -7.50 0.95
C GLY A 131 22.62 -6.64 0.10
N LEU A 132 22.01 -5.66 0.70
CA LEU A 132 21.07 -4.71 0.09
C LEU A 132 19.92 -5.40 -0.66
N VAL A 133 19.46 -6.53 -0.12
CA VAL A 133 18.30 -7.26 -0.65
C VAL A 133 17.04 -6.66 -0.06
N ILE A 134 16.15 -6.21 -0.94
CA ILE A 134 14.88 -5.59 -0.56
C ILE A 134 13.78 -6.64 -0.60
N SER A 135 12.93 -6.63 0.42
CA SER A 135 11.74 -7.46 0.48
C SER A 135 10.51 -6.59 0.73
N ARG A 136 9.39 -6.95 0.10
CA ARG A 136 8.06 -6.42 0.44
C ARG A 136 7.75 -6.69 1.91
N ASN A 137 6.82 -5.95 2.49
CA ASN A 137 6.19 -6.39 3.73
C ASN A 137 5.54 -7.77 3.49
N ALA A 138 5.42 -8.57 4.55
CA ALA A 138 4.84 -9.91 4.42
C ALA A 138 3.34 -9.91 4.11
N VAL A 139 2.65 -8.80 4.40
CA VAL A 139 1.23 -8.60 4.10
C VAL A 139 1.00 -8.08 2.69
N ASP A 140 1.96 -7.34 2.12
CA ASP A 140 1.92 -6.95 0.71
C ASP A 140 2.07 -8.18 -0.20
N GLY A 141 1.20 -8.30 -1.17
CA GLY A 141 1.29 -9.28 -2.22
C GLY A 141 2.05 -8.76 -3.45
N GLU A 142 1.50 -9.04 -4.63
CA GLU A 142 2.08 -8.59 -5.90
C GLU A 142 1.76 -7.12 -6.23
N GLU A 143 0.91 -6.46 -5.45
CA GLU A 143 0.51 -5.06 -5.61
C GLU A 143 1.67 -4.09 -5.39
N VAL A 144 2.59 -4.36 -4.46
CA VAL A 144 3.84 -3.59 -4.33
C VAL A 144 4.79 -3.99 -5.44
N THR A 145 4.88 -3.18 -6.45
CA THR A 145 5.65 -3.45 -7.67
C THR A 145 7.00 -2.76 -7.71
N HIS A 146 7.16 -1.66 -6.96
CA HIS A 146 8.35 -0.80 -6.99
C HIS A 146 8.80 -0.37 -5.59
N PHE A 147 10.03 0.16 -5.54
CA PHE A 147 10.57 0.88 -4.38
C PHE A 147 11.19 2.19 -4.86
N LYS A 148 10.89 3.29 -4.17
CA LYS A 148 11.55 4.57 -4.39
C LYS A 148 12.83 4.63 -3.55
N VAL A 149 13.94 4.97 -4.16
CA VAL A 149 15.26 5.14 -3.52
C VAL A 149 15.50 6.61 -3.28
N THR A 150 15.97 6.98 -2.08
CA THR A 150 16.28 8.37 -1.71
C THR A 150 17.48 8.43 -0.76
N ASP A 151 18.03 9.64 -0.57
CA ASP A 151 19.06 9.95 0.43
C ASP A 151 20.32 9.06 0.31
N ILE A 152 20.81 8.82 -0.90
CA ILE A 152 22.06 8.08 -1.12
C ILE A 152 23.24 8.94 -0.62
N THR A 153 24.02 8.40 0.33
CA THR A 153 25.15 9.10 0.98
C THR A 153 26.46 8.37 0.79
N ASN A 154 27.55 9.13 0.68
CA ASN A 154 28.93 8.64 0.71
C ASN A 154 29.32 7.60 -0.36
N GLY A 155 28.60 7.59 -1.49
CA GLY A 155 28.88 6.68 -2.60
C GLY A 155 27.80 6.69 -3.67
N SER A 156 27.79 5.67 -4.49
CA SER A 156 26.84 5.47 -5.59
C SER A 156 26.19 4.09 -5.48
N LEU A 157 24.89 4.04 -5.77
CA LEU A 157 24.09 2.82 -5.75
C LEU A 157 23.87 2.30 -7.17
N TYR A 158 23.85 0.99 -7.33
CA TYR A 158 23.69 0.32 -8.63
C TYR A 158 22.74 -0.87 -8.51
N GLN A 159 22.16 -1.27 -9.63
CA GLN A 159 21.45 -2.54 -9.74
C GLN A 159 22.40 -3.73 -9.48
N ASN A 160 21.86 -4.93 -9.37
CA ASN A 160 22.61 -6.16 -9.05
C ASN A 160 23.80 -6.43 -10.02
N ASP A 161 23.73 -5.96 -11.25
CA ASP A 161 24.79 -6.08 -12.25
C ASP A 161 26.02 -5.22 -11.94
N GLY A 162 25.90 -4.26 -10.99
CA GLY A 162 26.96 -3.36 -10.57
C GLY A 162 27.30 -2.24 -11.58
N THR A 163 26.51 -2.07 -12.64
CA THR A 163 26.79 -1.13 -13.73
C THR A 163 25.69 -0.10 -13.96
N ILE A 164 24.43 -0.48 -13.83
CA ILE A 164 23.28 0.45 -13.99
C ILE A 164 23.12 1.23 -12.69
N GLN A 165 23.45 2.52 -12.73
CA GLN A 165 23.37 3.40 -11.57
C GLN A 165 21.91 3.72 -11.21
N ILE A 166 21.65 3.80 -9.91
CA ILE A 166 20.39 4.24 -9.31
C ILE A 166 20.66 5.60 -8.65
N SER A 167 19.83 6.59 -8.95
CA SER A 167 19.93 7.96 -8.43
C SER A 167 18.84 8.25 -7.40
N ASP A 168 19.05 9.31 -6.61
CA ASP A 168 18.01 9.80 -5.69
C ASP A 168 16.72 10.13 -6.44
N GLY A 169 15.61 9.60 -5.97
CA GLY A 169 14.28 9.75 -6.56
C GLY A 169 13.91 8.66 -7.56
N ASP A 170 14.83 7.79 -7.94
CA ASP A 170 14.54 6.70 -8.87
C ASP A 170 13.61 5.64 -8.23
N PHE A 171 12.74 5.09 -9.07
CA PHE A 171 11.93 3.92 -8.76
C PHE A 171 12.58 2.69 -9.36
N ILE A 172 12.88 1.69 -8.54
CA ILE A 172 13.33 0.37 -8.96
C ILE A 172 12.20 -0.64 -8.83
N THR A 173 12.16 -1.63 -9.69
CA THR A 173 11.17 -2.72 -9.59
C THR A 173 11.45 -3.62 -8.39
N TYR A 174 10.41 -4.33 -7.92
CA TYR A 174 10.59 -5.38 -6.91
C TYR A 174 11.68 -6.39 -7.32
N THR A 175 11.69 -6.81 -8.56
CA THR A 175 12.67 -7.80 -9.06
C THR A 175 14.10 -7.28 -8.95
N GLU A 176 14.35 -6.01 -9.30
CA GLU A 176 15.67 -5.38 -9.19
C GLU A 176 16.10 -5.27 -7.72
N GLY A 177 15.23 -4.79 -6.84
CA GLY A 177 15.52 -4.67 -5.41
C GLY A 177 15.72 -6.02 -4.72
N ASN A 178 14.91 -7.01 -5.05
CA ASN A 178 14.99 -8.36 -4.47
C ASN A 178 16.21 -9.16 -4.97
N ALA A 179 16.76 -8.82 -6.14
CA ALA A 179 18.03 -9.38 -6.62
C ALA A 179 19.22 -8.92 -5.77
N GLY A 180 19.05 -7.88 -4.94
CA GLY A 180 20.10 -7.22 -4.17
C GLY A 180 20.81 -6.15 -4.99
N LEU A 181 21.10 -5.02 -4.35
CA LEU A 181 21.77 -3.88 -4.97
C LEU A 181 23.28 -3.92 -4.73
N LYS A 182 24.04 -3.08 -5.45
CA LYS A 182 25.46 -2.89 -5.27
C LYS A 182 25.75 -1.45 -4.86
N PHE A 183 26.70 -1.27 -3.97
CA PHE A 183 27.12 0.05 -3.52
C PHE A 183 28.62 0.24 -3.75
N SER A 184 29.00 1.34 -4.40
CA SER A 184 30.40 1.77 -4.56
C SER A 184 30.64 2.97 -3.65
N PRO A 185 31.49 2.86 -2.61
CA PRO A 185 31.87 4.00 -1.79
C PRO A 185 32.49 5.13 -2.63
N SER A 186 32.38 6.37 -2.13
CA SER A 186 33.22 7.47 -2.65
C SER A 186 34.67 7.16 -2.39
N GLY A 187 35.61 7.65 -3.25
CA GLY A 187 37.03 7.41 -3.09
C GLY A 187 37.52 7.75 -1.69
N ASP A 188 38.34 6.90 -1.09
CA ASP A 188 38.95 7.05 0.24
C ASP A 188 37.91 7.21 1.39
N PHE A 189 36.60 6.91 1.15
CA PHE A 189 35.61 7.00 2.18
C PHE A 189 35.57 5.74 3.03
N ASN A 190 35.73 5.88 4.35
CA ASN A 190 35.46 4.84 5.33
C ASN A 190 34.49 5.34 6.41
N GLY A 191 33.66 4.45 6.94
CA GLY A 191 32.58 4.77 7.88
C GLY A 191 31.25 4.15 7.48
N THR A 192 30.15 4.82 7.78
CA THR A 192 28.81 4.36 7.41
C THR A 192 28.27 5.17 6.26
N ALA A 193 27.99 4.52 5.15
CA ALA A 193 27.16 5.02 4.06
C ALA A 193 25.73 4.53 4.22
N SER A 194 24.78 5.16 3.57
CA SER A 194 23.37 4.80 3.66
C SER A 194 22.59 5.26 2.45
N PHE A 195 21.39 4.69 2.29
CA PHE A 195 20.31 5.23 1.49
C PHE A 195 18.97 4.84 2.14
N LYS A 196 17.89 5.50 1.72
CA LYS A 196 16.54 5.17 2.15
C LYS A 196 15.75 4.57 1.01
N LEU A 197 14.70 3.82 1.37
CA LEU A 197 13.72 3.33 0.43
C LEU A 197 12.32 3.30 1.03
N GLN A 198 11.32 3.42 0.17
CA GLN A 198 9.92 3.32 0.50
C GLN A 198 9.21 2.43 -0.54
N ALA A 199 8.26 1.61 -0.10
CA ALA A 199 7.48 0.76 -1.00
C ALA A 199 6.50 1.57 -1.84
N SER A 200 6.17 1.07 -3.02
CA SER A 200 5.23 1.71 -3.93
C SER A 200 4.45 0.70 -4.78
N LEU A 201 3.18 0.98 -4.98
CA LEU A 201 2.30 0.24 -5.89
C LEU A 201 2.63 0.49 -7.37
N SER A 202 3.42 1.53 -7.68
CA SER A 202 3.75 1.94 -9.05
C SER A 202 5.10 2.68 -9.11
N SER A 203 5.55 3.03 -10.31
CA SER A 203 6.73 3.87 -10.55
C SER A 203 6.45 5.38 -10.37
N ALA A 204 5.55 5.75 -9.45
CA ALA A 204 5.15 7.15 -9.21
C ALA A 204 4.87 7.40 -7.72
N ASP A 205 5.06 8.64 -7.28
CA ASP A 205 4.86 9.04 -5.87
C ASP A 205 3.44 8.78 -5.34
N GLY A 206 2.43 8.77 -6.20
CA GLY A 206 1.06 8.45 -5.81
C GLY A 206 0.82 7.01 -5.37
N GLY A 207 1.80 6.11 -5.60
CA GLY A 207 1.75 4.73 -5.15
C GLY A 207 2.55 4.46 -3.87
N LEU A 208 3.21 5.47 -3.29
CA LEU A 208 4.02 5.32 -2.08
C LEU A 208 3.16 5.02 -0.87
N GLY A 209 3.62 4.07 -0.06
CA GLY A 209 3.01 3.71 1.23
C GLY A 209 4.04 3.17 2.21
N GLY A 210 3.58 2.89 3.44
CA GLY A 210 4.44 2.50 4.53
C GLY A 210 5.47 3.56 4.94
N ALA A 211 6.30 3.25 5.93
CA ALA A 211 7.39 4.11 6.35
C ALA A 211 8.64 3.92 5.48
N GLU A 212 9.45 4.97 5.34
CA GLU A 212 10.80 4.83 4.81
C GLU A 212 11.65 3.94 5.71
N VAL A 213 12.48 3.09 5.11
CA VAL A 213 13.51 2.31 5.80
C VAL A 213 14.89 2.71 5.32
N THR A 214 15.89 2.61 6.19
CA THR A 214 17.29 2.96 5.88
C THR A 214 18.12 1.70 5.76
N ALA A 215 18.85 1.57 4.67
CA ALA A 215 19.92 0.59 4.52
C ALA A 215 21.24 1.21 4.99
N SER A 216 22.03 0.45 5.73
CA SER A 216 23.36 0.85 6.21
C SER A 216 24.44 0.03 5.52
N ILE A 217 25.49 0.73 5.05
CA ILE A 217 26.67 0.10 4.45
C ILE A 217 27.89 0.44 5.30
N ALA A 218 28.45 -0.56 5.96
CA ALA A 218 29.72 -0.37 6.70
C ALA A 218 30.90 -0.46 5.73
N VAL A 219 31.61 0.64 5.56
CA VAL A 219 32.80 0.76 4.70
C VAL A 219 34.04 0.73 5.59
N THR A 220 34.90 -0.27 5.36
CA THR A 220 36.14 -0.48 6.14
C THR A 220 37.33 0.10 5.40
N ALA A 221 38.17 0.82 6.12
CA ALA A 221 39.39 1.41 5.58
C ALA A 221 40.38 0.36 5.07
N VAL A 222 41.08 0.69 3.99
CA VAL A 222 42.22 -0.04 3.43
C VAL A 222 43.41 0.90 3.39
N ASN A 223 44.62 0.40 3.69
CA ASN A 223 45.81 1.24 3.68
C ASN A 223 46.26 1.56 2.23
N ASP A 224 46.31 2.83 1.90
CA ASP A 224 46.74 3.31 0.60
C ASP A 224 48.24 3.39 0.46
N VAL A 225 48.68 3.36 -0.80
CA VAL A 225 50.09 3.54 -1.10
C VAL A 225 50.46 5.01 -0.86
N PRO A 226 51.49 5.28 -0.04
CA PRO A 226 51.92 6.64 0.18
C PRO A 226 52.45 7.28 -1.13
N SER A 227 52.04 8.50 -1.39
CA SER A 227 52.45 9.28 -2.56
C SER A 227 53.10 10.58 -2.12
N PHE A 228 54.04 11.05 -2.93
CA PHE A 228 54.66 12.37 -2.76
C PHE A 228 54.91 13.01 -4.11
N THR A 229 54.87 14.32 -4.15
CA THR A 229 55.27 15.10 -5.32
C THR A 229 56.71 15.55 -5.10
N VAL A 230 57.58 15.18 -6.01
CA VAL A 230 58.99 15.68 -5.99
C VAL A 230 58.98 17.19 -6.26
N GLY A 231 59.66 17.93 -5.41
CA GLY A 231 59.89 19.35 -5.65
C GLY A 231 60.69 19.59 -6.95
N SER A 232 60.63 20.79 -7.50
CA SER A 232 61.49 21.18 -8.61
C SER A 232 62.96 21.13 -8.22
N ASP A 233 63.79 20.73 -9.17
CA ASP A 233 65.22 20.73 -8.96
C ASP A 233 65.68 22.15 -8.58
N GLU A 234 66.49 22.23 -7.53
CA GLU A 234 67.12 23.46 -7.08
C GLU A 234 68.45 23.56 -7.77
N SER A 235 68.72 24.74 -8.40
CA SER A 235 70.05 25.08 -8.91
C SER A 235 70.66 26.22 -8.09
N ILE A 236 71.86 26.00 -7.57
CA ILE A 236 72.64 27.04 -6.91
C ILE A 236 73.79 27.39 -7.80
N SER A 237 74.07 28.66 -7.90
CA SER A 237 75.29 29.15 -8.55
C SER A 237 76.47 29.13 -7.58
N GLU A 238 77.60 28.73 -8.04
CA GLU A 238 78.86 28.86 -7.34
C GLU A 238 79.35 30.32 -7.42
N ASP A 239 79.75 30.92 -6.29
CA ASP A 239 80.39 32.24 -6.24
C ASP A 239 81.87 32.18 -6.67
#